data_67f6060c323a0e1b271bcfe9491a754d
#
_entry.id   67f6060c323a0e1b271bcfe9491a754d
#
_cell.length_a   1.000
_cell.length_b   1.000
_cell.length_c   1.000
_cell.angle_alpha   90.00
_cell.angle_beta   90.00
_cell.angle_gamma   90.00
#
_symmetry.space_group_name_H-M   'P 1'
#
loop_
_entity.id
_entity.type
_entity.pdbx_description
1 polymer ?
#
loop_
_entity_poly.entity_id
_entity_poly.type
_entity_poly.pdbx_seq_one_letter_code
_entity_poly.pdbx_strand_id
1 'polypeptide(L)'
;MYNITFISTVHSEIGKCNADELCKIIEKIKPEVIFLEALEDTYSKSEKHFFSSFGLYHKKLEISAIQKYSFNNSFEYVPVLNNGLSDAFKRKYSIVCENQGIQKLIENFNYLASVHGFNFLNSIESAKLHEEMRTAELRILNNIELGKETDEDIDEYENSMLRNIYSYSKNNKFNSAIFMCGSAHRKSIIEKIDKLKAPEEVNLN
;
A
#
# COMPACT_ATOMS: atom_id res chain seq x y z
N MET A 1 12.55 -17.30 -10.00
CA MET A 1 11.22 -16.95 -9.45
C MET A 1 11.49 -15.99 -8.28
N TYR A 2 10.98 -14.78 -8.32
CA TYR A 2 11.23 -13.80 -7.27
C TYR A 2 10.29 -14.05 -6.10
N ASN A 3 10.79 -13.95 -4.87
CA ASN A 3 9.97 -14.06 -3.67
C ASN A 3 9.66 -12.65 -3.17
N ILE A 4 8.45 -12.15 -3.45
CA ILE A 4 7.99 -10.83 -3.01
C ILE A 4 6.89 -11.03 -1.97
N THR A 5 7.16 -10.62 -0.74
CA THR A 5 6.19 -10.64 0.35
C THR A 5 5.36 -9.36 0.31
N PHE A 6 4.04 -9.49 0.16
CA PHE A 6 3.13 -8.35 0.17
C PHE A 6 2.66 -8.03 1.59
N ILE A 7 2.91 -6.81 2.06
CA ILE A 7 2.53 -6.32 3.39
C ILE A 7 1.63 -5.10 3.24
N SER A 8 0.41 -5.22 3.75
CA SER A 8 -0.51 -4.09 3.86
C SER A 8 -0.18 -3.25 5.07
N THR A 9 -0.19 -1.93 4.88
CA THR A 9 0.15 -0.94 5.89
C THR A 9 -0.96 0.11 6.06
N VAL A 10 -0.74 1.01 7.00
CA VAL A 10 -1.42 2.30 7.15
C VAL A 10 -0.36 3.38 7.18
N HIS A 11 -0.68 4.58 6.67
CA HIS A 11 0.33 5.64 6.49
C HIS A 11 0.72 6.37 7.78
N SER A 12 -0.04 6.16 8.85
CA SER A 12 0.18 6.79 10.15
C SER A 12 0.20 5.74 11.26
N GLU A 13 1.00 5.98 12.29
CA GLU A 13 1.05 5.07 13.44
C GLU A 13 -0.28 5.06 14.18
N ILE A 14 -0.76 3.87 14.50
CA ILE A 14 -1.96 3.63 15.27
C ILE A 14 -1.81 2.35 16.14
N GLY A 15 -1.64 2.52 17.43
CA GLY A 15 -1.48 1.40 18.36
C GLY A 15 -0.37 0.42 17.97
N LYS A 16 -0.74 -0.85 17.71
CA LYS A 16 0.20 -1.89 17.25
C LYS A 16 0.62 -1.77 15.78
N CYS A 17 -0.03 -0.93 14.99
CA CYS A 17 0.48 -0.53 13.68
C CYS A 17 1.44 0.64 13.87
N ASN A 18 2.70 0.36 14.18
CA ASN A 18 3.75 1.35 14.40
C ASN A 18 5.05 0.93 13.72
N ALA A 19 5.99 1.87 13.63
CA ALA A 19 7.25 1.64 12.92
C ALA A 19 8.13 0.57 13.56
N ASP A 20 8.07 0.38 14.88
CA ASP A 20 8.85 -0.66 15.56
C ASP A 20 8.34 -2.06 15.20
N GLU A 21 7.03 -2.26 15.20
CA GLU A 21 6.45 -3.54 14.82
C GLU A 21 6.66 -3.84 13.32
N LEU A 22 6.56 -2.83 12.45
CA LEU A 22 6.86 -3.01 11.02
C LEU A 22 8.35 -3.31 10.81
N CYS A 23 9.25 -2.62 11.50
CA CYS A 23 10.68 -2.89 11.44
C CYS A 23 11.01 -4.35 11.81
N LYS A 24 10.40 -4.89 12.89
CA LYS A 24 10.54 -6.30 13.27
C LYS A 24 10.09 -7.27 12.17
N ILE A 25 9.01 -6.93 11.45
CA ILE A 25 8.54 -7.74 10.31
C ILE A 25 9.58 -7.70 9.18
N ILE A 26 10.11 -6.51 8.84
CA ILE A 26 11.14 -6.35 7.81
C ILE A 26 12.42 -7.11 8.21
N GLU A 27 12.87 -7.02 9.46
CA GLU A 27 14.04 -7.73 10.00
C GLU A 27 13.89 -9.25 9.90
N LYS A 28 12.68 -9.78 10.09
CA LYS A 28 12.39 -11.20 9.97
C LYS A 28 12.46 -11.70 8.53
N ILE A 29 12.03 -10.87 7.56
CA ILE A 29 12.02 -11.20 6.14
C ILE A 29 13.41 -11.01 5.52
N LYS A 30 14.15 -10.00 5.97
CA LYS A 30 15.49 -9.62 5.46
C LYS A 30 15.48 -9.40 3.95
N PRO A 31 14.68 -8.45 3.44
CA PRO A 31 14.57 -8.21 2.02
C PRO A 31 15.85 -7.59 1.45
N GLU A 32 16.20 -7.97 0.22
CA GLU A 32 17.20 -7.30 -0.60
C GLU A 32 16.62 -6.06 -1.29
N VAL A 33 15.28 -6.06 -1.54
CA VAL A 33 14.57 -4.95 -2.17
C VAL A 33 13.29 -4.64 -1.39
N ILE A 34 13.03 -3.34 -1.19
CA ILE A 34 11.79 -2.84 -0.60
C ILE A 34 11.07 -1.96 -1.63
N PHE A 35 9.96 -2.48 -2.16
CA PHE A 35 9.01 -1.72 -2.98
C PHE A 35 8.02 -1.01 -2.07
N LEU A 36 7.84 0.30 -2.25
CA LEU A 36 6.92 1.09 -1.43
C LEU A 36 5.97 1.90 -2.30
N GLU A 37 4.71 1.98 -1.89
CA GLU A 37 3.69 2.89 -2.40
C GLU A 37 4.10 4.34 -2.12
N ALA A 38 4.98 4.87 -2.96
CA ALA A 38 5.55 6.20 -2.86
C ALA A 38 5.92 6.74 -4.23
N LEU A 39 5.90 8.06 -4.36
CA LEU A 39 6.35 8.76 -5.56
C LEU A 39 7.88 8.86 -5.57
N GLU A 40 8.48 8.69 -6.74
CA GLU A 40 9.94 8.83 -6.92
C GLU A 40 10.44 10.21 -6.48
N ASP A 41 9.77 11.28 -6.89
CA ASP A 41 10.17 12.66 -6.57
C ASP A 41 10.07 13.01 -5.08
N THR A 42 9.23 12.31 -4.33
CA THR A 42 9.02 12.60 -2.90
C THR A 42 10.23 12.17 -2.06
N TYR A 43 10.97 11.17 -2.51
CA TYR A 43 12.03 10.53 -1.72
C TYR A 43 13.42 10.61 -2.35
N SER A 44 13.54 10.72 -3.68
CA SER A 44 14.81 10.72 -4.39
C SER A 44 15.78 11.84 -3.97
N LYS A 45 15.27 13.00 -3.56
CA LYS A 45 16.07 14.14 -3.07
C LYS A 45 16.50 14.02 -1.62
N SER A 46 15.84 13.17 -0.84
CA SER A 46 16.01 13.07 0.62
C SER A 46 16.70 11.77 1.05
N GLU A 47 16.65 10.72 0.26
CA GLU A 47 16.99 9.35 0.65
C GLU A 47 18.44 9.18 1.10
N LYS A 48 19.41 9.68 0.36
CA LYS A 48 20.83 9.56 0.73
C LYS A 48 21.21 10.31 2.00
N HIS A 49 20.42 11.32 2.38
CA HIS A 49 20.65 12.12 3.59
C HIS A 49 19.76 11.70 4.77
N PHE A 50 18.53 11.20 4.52
CA PHE A 50 17.59 10.85 5.57
C PHE A 50 17.91 9.54 6.28
N PHE A 51 18.45 8.55 5.57
CA PHE A 51 18.84 7.28 6.20
C PHE A 51 20.18 7.37 6.96
N SER A 52 20.96 8.44 6.78
CA SER A 52 22.34 8.46 7.26
C SER A 52 22.62 9.38 8.43
N SER A 53 21.72 10.25 8.87
CA SER A 53 22.11 11.22 9.89
C SER A 53 20.96 11.74 10.76
N PHE A 54 21.16 11.77 12.05
CA PHE A 54 20.47 12.55 13.08
C PHE A 54 19.26 12.01 13.83
N GLY A 55 18.83 10.75 13.68
CA GLY A 55 17.74 10.19 14.50
C GLY A 55 16.36 10.85 14.30
N LEU A 56 16.19 11.60 13.21
CA LEU A 56 14.91 12.21 12.83
C LEU A 56 14.12 11.22 11.99
N TYR A 57 13.08 10.63 12.58
CA TYR A 57 12.20 9.72 11.88
C TYR A 57 11.12 10.46 11.08
N HIS A 58 10.82 9.93 9.91
CA HIS A 58 9.75 10.44 9.06
C HIS A 58 8.38 10.21 9.72
N LYS A 59 7.40 11.10 9.46
CA LYS A 59 6.04 10.97 10.03
C LYS A 59 5.24 9.79 9.45
N LYS A 60 5.57 9.33 8.24
CA LYS A 60 4.93 8.15 7.65
C LYS A 60 5.50 6.88 8.28
N LEU A 61 4.61 6.00 8.70
CA LEU A 61 4.93 4.75 9.39
C LEU A 61 5.93 3.90 8.63
N GLU A 62 5.70 3.69 7.33
CA GLU A 62 6.53 2.83 6.48
C GLU A 62 7.95 3.38 6.38
N ILE A 63 8.08 4.69 6.13
CA ILE A 63 9.39 5.33 6.01
C ILE A 63 10.14 5.30 7.34
N SER A 64 9.46 5.54 8.46
CA SER A 64 10.07 5.42 9.79
C SER A 64 10.59 4.01 10.07
N ALA A 65 9.84 2.97 9.68
CA ALA A 65 10.27 1.57 9.82
C ALA A 65 11.48 1.25 8.93
N ILE A 66 11.44 1.70 7.66
CA ILE A 66 12.57 1.52 6.72
C ILE A 66 13.81 2.24 7.22
N GLN A 67 13.69 3.45 7.75
CA GLN A 67 14.79 4.18 8.36
C GLN A 67 15.42 3.39 9.51
N LYS A 68 14.60 2.86 10.44
CA LYS A 68 15.08 2.02 11.54
C LYS A 68 15.81 0.78 11.03
N TYR A 69 15.27 0.11 10.03
CA TYR A 69 15.87 -1.08 9.42
C TYR A 69 17.22 -0.78 8.76
N SER A 70 17.36 0.39 8.12
CA SER A 70 18.56 0.80 7.38
C SER A 70 19.80 0.99 8.25
N PHE A 71 19.67 1.18 9.55
CA PHE A 71 20.83 1.35 10.46
C PHE A 71 21.76 0.14 10.48
N ASN A 72 21.20 -1.06 10.34
CA ASN A 72 21.96 -2.30 10.46
C ASN A 72 21.91 -3.18 9.21
N ASN A 73 21.18 -2.77 8.16
CA ASN A 73 20.92 -3.59 7.01
C ASN A 73 21.08 -2.82 5.71
N SER A 74 21.57 -3.49 4.66
CA SER A 74 21.65 -2.95 3.31
C SER A 74 20.53 -3.55 2.46
N PHE A 75 19.83 -2.72 1.71
CA PHE A 75 18.76 -3.10 0.80
C PHE A 75 18.61 -2.02 -0.27
N GLU A 76 17.90 -2.33 -1.33
CA GLU A 76 17.51 -1.35 -2.33
C GLU A 76 16.07 -0.88 -2.07
N TYR A 77 15.86 0.42 -2.05
CA TYR A 77 14.56 1.05 -1.89
C TYR A 77 14.02 1.48 -3.26
N VAL A 78 12.81 1.05 -3.58
CA VAL A 78 12.18 1.30 -4.89
C VAL A 78 10.78 1.86 -4.70
N PRO A 79 10.57 3.19 -4.91
CA PRO A 79 9.24 3.78 -4.97
C PRO A 79 8.51 3.28 -6.22
N VAL A 80 7.24 2.93 -6.09
CA VAL A 80 6.51 2.28 -7.18
C VAL A 80 5.34 3.08 -7.76
N LEU A 81 5.19 4.35 -7.40
CA LEU A 81 4.19 5.24 -7.96
C LEU A 81 4.78 6.20 -8.99
N ASN A 82 4.08 6.37 -10.11
CA ASN A 82 4.39 7.40 -11.09
C ASN A 82 3.72 8.73 -10.76
N ASN A 83 2.48 8.67 -10.29
CA ASN A 83 1.63 9.83 -10.00
C ASN A 83 0.95 9.67 -8.64
N GLY A 84 0.59 10.80 -8.02
CA GLY A 84 -0.27 10.82 -6.84
C GLY A 84 -1.74 10.64 -7.20
N LEU A 85 -2.58 10.60 -6.16
CA LEU A 85 -4.02 10.52 -6.32
C LEU A 85 -4.58 11.76 -7.04
N SER A 86 -5.56 11.55 -7.92
CA SER A 86 -6.19 12.60 -8.70
C SER A 86 -6.96 13.61 -7.83
N ASP A 87 -7.29 14.76 -8.41
CA ASP A 87 -8.14 15.73 -7.73
C ASP A 87 -9.60 15.24 -7.64
N ALA A 88 -10.05 14.41 -8.56
CA ALA A 88 -11.35 13.73 -8.48
C ALA A 88 -11.42 12.83 -7.25
N PHE A 89 -10.37 12.04 -7.00
CA PHE A 89 -10.26 11.20 -5.82
C PHE A 89 -10.27 12.02 -4.52
N LYS A 90 -9.53 13.13 -4.47
CA LYS A 90 -9.51 14.01 -3.30
C LYS A 90 -10.89 14.61 -3.00
N ARG A 91 -11.63 15.04 -4.05
CA ARG A 91 -13.01 15.54 -3.91
C ARG A 91 -13.95 14.45 -3.41
N LYS A 92 -13.89 13.25 -3.98
CA LYS A 92 -14.64 12.08 -3.53
C LYS A 92 -14.41 11.84 -2.04
N TYR A 93 -13.14 11.77 -1.63
CA TYR A 93 -12.75 11.49 -0.25
C TYR A 93 -13.30 12.54 0.72
N SER A 94 -13.25 13.82 0.35
CA SER A 94 -13.82 14.90 1.15
C SER A 94 -15.33 14.72 1.39
N ILE A 95 -16.09 14.39 0.33
CA ILE A 95 -17.55 14.16 0.44
C ILE A 95 -17.87 12.93 1.31
N VAL A 96 -17.14 11.85 1.07
CA VAL A 96 -17.42 10.58 1.73
C VAL A 96 -17.08 10.63 3.22
N CYS A 97 -15.99 11.29 3.60
CA CYS A 97 -15.56 11.39 5.00
C CYS A 97 -16.48 12.24 5.88
N GLU A 98 -17.38 13.05 5.31
CA GLU A 98 -18.39 13.78 6.08
C GLU A 98 -19.55 12.88 6.53
N ASN A 99 -19.69 11.69 5.95
CA ASN A 99 -20.78 10.77 6.28
C ASN A 99 -20.53 10.03 7.58
N GLN A 100 -21.46 10.12 8.54
CA GLN A 100 -21.34 9.47 9.84
C GLN A 100 -21.24 7.94 9.76
N GLY A 101 -21.87 7.31 8.75
CA GLY A 101 -21.78 5.86 8.55
C GLY A 101 -20.36 5.42 8.18
N ILE A 102 -19.72 6.17 7.28
CA ILE A 102 -18.31 5.95 6.90
C ILE A 102 -17.38 6.21 8.08
N GLN A 103 -17.61 7.29 8.83
CA GLN A 103 -16.80 7.59 10.02
C GLN A 103 -16.78 6.43 11.02
N LYS A 104 -17.94 5.81 11.28
CA LYS A 104 -18.04 4.64 12.17
C LYS A 104 -17.27 3.43 11.61
N LEU A 105 -17.30 3.19 10.30
CA LEU A 105 -16.52 2.11 9.68
C LEU A 105 -15.02 2.38 9.79
N ILE A 106 -14.58 3.63 9.57
CA ILE A 106 -13.18 4.06 9.74
C ILE A 106 -12.75 3.92 11.20
N GLU A 107 -13.57 4.33 12.16
CA GLU A 107 -13.30 4.20 13.59
C GLU A 107 -13.14 2.72 13.99
N ASN A 108 -14.04 1.85 13.53
CA ASN A 108 -13.93 0.42 13.76
C ASN A 108 -12.66 -0.18 13.15
N PHE A 109 -12.35 0.18 11.90
CA PHE A 109 -11.11 -0.24 11.24
C PHE A 109 -9.88 0.19 12.04
N ASN A 110 -9.82 1.46 12.44
CA ASN A 110 -8.73 2.02 13.21
C ASN A 110 -8.57 1.34 14.58
N TYR A 111 -9.69 1.05 15.25
CA TYR A 111 -9.68 0.31 16.51
C TYR A 111 -9.06 -1.09 16.32
N LEU A 112 -9.54 -1.87 15.34
CA LEU A 112 -9.01 -3.20 15.07
C LEU A 112 -7.54 -3.16 14.67
N ALA A 113 -7.14 -2.21 13.84
CA ALA A 113 -5.75 -1.99 13.47
C ALA A 113 -4.88 -1.67 14.69
N SER A 114 -5.37 -0.81 15.60
CA SER A 114 -4.65 -0.45 16.82
C SER A 114 -4.42 -1.63 17.77
N VAL A 115 -5.39 -2.52 17.88
CA VAL A 115 -5.34 -3.67 18.80
C VAL A 115 -4.60 -4.87 18.21
N HIS A 116 -4.81 -5.16 16.91
CA HIS A 116 -4.32 -6.38 16.26
C HIS A 116 -3.12 -6.15 15.33
N GLY A 117 -2.79 -4.88 15.02
CA GLY A 117 -1.61 -4.52 14.23
C GLY A 117 -1.63 -5.06 12.80
N PHE A 118 -0.46 -5.38 12.30
CA PHE A 118 -0.28 -5.85 10.92
C PHE A 118 -0.95 -7.20 10.64
N ASN A 119 -1.24 -8.01 11.66
CA ASN A 119 -2.02 -9.24 11.49
C ASN A 119 -3.42 -8.93 10.99
N PHE A 120 -4.07 -7.91 11.55
CA PHE A 120 -5.37 -7.46 11.07
C PHE A 120 -5.28 -6.85 9.67
N LEU A 121 -4.35 -5.91 9.43
CA LEU A 121 -4.21 -5.25 8.12
C LEU A 121 -4.01 -6.24 6.96
N ASN A 122 -3.43 -7.40 7.25
CA ASN A 122 -3.16 -8.45 6.27
C ASN A 122 -4.18 -9.61 6.30
N SER A 123 -5.31 -9.42 6.98
CA SER A 123 -6.37 -10.42 7.15
C SER A 123 -7.50 -10.27 6.12
N ILE A 124 -8.31 -11.31 6.01
CA ILE A 124 -9.58 -11.29 5.27
C ILE A 124 -10.58 -10.32 5.90
N GLU A 125 -10.55 -10.15 7.22
CA GLU A 125 -11.43 -9.24 7.95
C GLU A 125 -11.17 -7.78 7.55
N SER A 126 -9.92 -7.36 7.47
CA SER A 126 -9.53 -6.05 6.96
C SER A 126 -10.05 -5.82 5.53
N ALA A 127 -9.88 -6.82 4.64
CA ALA A 127 -10.38 -6.74 3.28
C ALA A 127 -11.91 -6.58 3.21
N LYS A 128 -12.65 -7.29 4.06
CA LYS A 128 -14.12 -7.16 4.15
C LYS A 128 -14.55 -5.78 4.61
N LEU A 129 -13.89 -5.20 5.62
CA LEU A 129 -14.20 -3.85 6.08
C LEU A 129 -13.94 -2.80 5.01
N HIS A 130 -12.87 -2.92 4.23
CA HIS A 130 -12.64 -2.05 3.07
C HIS A 130 -13.74 -2.20 2.01
N GLU A 131 -14.25 -3.40 1.79
CA GLU A 131 -15.35 -3.64 0.85
C GLU A 131 -16.69 -3.05 1.35
N GLU A 132 -16.95 -3.12 2.66
CA GLU A 132 -18.09 -2.45 3.30
C GLU A 132 -17.99 -0.93 3.15
N MET A 133 -16.82 -0.34 3.42
CA MET A 133 -16.56 1.09 3.20
C MET A 133 -16.80 1.48 1.74
N ARG A 134 -16.25 0.73 0.78
CA ARG A 134 -16.46 0.99 -0.66
C ARG A 134 -17.93 0.90 -1.06
N THR A 135 -18.66 -0.08 -0.53
CA THR A 135 -20.11 -0.21 -0.78
C THR A 135 -20.87 0.99 -0.22
N ALA A 136 -20.50 1.48 0.96
CA ALA A 136 -21.10 2.66 1.55
C ALA A 136 -20.75 3.94 0.76
N GLU A 137 -19.51 4.08 0.29
CA GLU A 137 -19.08 5.17 -0.59
C GLU A 137 -19.94 5.26 -1.86
N LEU A 138 -20.15 4.13 -2.55
CA LEU A 138 -20.98 4.08 -3.76
C LEU A 138 -22.42 4.54 -3.51
N ARG A 139 -22.97 4.22 -2.35
CA ARG A 139 -24.33 4.67 -1.96
C ARG A 139 -24.38 6.17 -1.68
N ILE A 140 -23.34 6.73 -1.08
CA ILE A 140 -23.26 8.15 -0.74
C ILE A 140 -23.10 9.01 -1.98
N LEU A 141 -22.22 8.59 -2.88
CA LEU A 141 -21.89 9.37 -4.06
C LEU A 141 -23.06 9.54 -4.99
N ASN A 142 -23.98 8.57 -5.04
CA ASN A 142 -25.17 8.56 -5.89
C ASN A 142 -24.95 9.22 -7.29
N ASN A 143 -23.68 9.37 -7.66
CA ASN A 143 -23.18 10.02 -8.87
C ASN A 143 -22.29 9.04 -9.60
N ILE A 144 -22.86 8.40 -10.60
CA ILE A 144 -22.23 7.35 -11.41
C ILE A 144 -20.94 7.86 -12.08
N GLU A 145 -20.90 9.13 -12.53
CA GLU A 145 -19.72 9.70 -13.17
C GLU A 145 -18.52 9.81 -12.23
N LEU A 146 -18.68 10.44 -11.08
CA LEU A 146 -17.58 10.60 -10.12
C LEU A 146 -17.11 9.24 -9.57
N GLY A 147 -18.03 8.30 -9.34
CA GLY A 147 -17.71 6.95 -8.91
C GLY A 147 -16.88 6.21 -9.97
N LYS A 148 -17.28 6.28 -11.24
CA LYS A 148 -16.57 5.61 -12.34
C LYS A 148 -15.19 6.21 -12.57
N GLU A 149 -15.08 7.55 -12.63
CA GLU A 149 -13.81 8.25 -12.80
C GLU A 149 -12.80 7.84 -11.69
N THR A 150 -13.24 7.82 -10.44
CA THR A 150 -12.37 7.46 -9.31
C THR A 150 -12.03 5.97 -9.26
N ASP A 151 -12.88 5.08 -9.77
CA ASP A 151 -12.57 3.66 -9.89
C ASP A 151 -11.50 3.42 -10.97
N GLU A 152 -11.58 4.12 -12.10
CA GLU A 152 -10.56 4.09 -13.16
C GLU A 152 -9.21 4.65 -12.65
N ASP A 153 -9.23 5.74 -11.88
CA ASP A 153 -8.04 6.32 -11.24
C ASP A 153 -7.35 5.33 -10.29
N ILE A 154 -8.11 4.66 -9.44
CA ILE A 154 -7.57 3.66 -8.51
C ILE A 154 -7.03 2.44 -9.26
N ASP A 155 -7.72 2.00 -10.31
CA ASP A 155 -7.26 0.89 -11.13
C ASP A 155 -5.92 1.19 -11.79
N GLU A 156 -5.77 2.38 -12.40
CA GLU A 156 -4.50 2.83 -12.98
C GLU A 156 -3.40 3.03 -11.95
N TYR A 157 -3.73 3.57 -10.77
CA TYR A 157 -2.81 3.73 -9.66
C TYR A 157 -2.20 2.38 -9.23
N GLU A 158 -3.04 1.37 -9.03
CA GLU A 158 -2.60 0.02 -8.66
C GLU A 158 -1.85 -0.68 -9.81
N ASN A 159 -2.31 -0.51 -11.04
CA ASN A 159 -1.63 -1.05 -12.22
C ASN A 159 -0.25 -0.42 -12.41
N SER A 160 -0.08 0.87 -12.10
CA SER A 160 1.23 1.52 -12.17
C SER A 160 2.22 0.90 -11.17
N MET A 161 1.79 0.64 -9.94
CA MET A 161 2.62 -0.06 -8.95
C MET A 161 3.07 -1.43 -9.44
N LEU A 162 2.15 -2.25 -9.95
CA LEU A 162 2.46 -3.59 -10.43
C LEU A 162 3.38 -3.56 -11.64
N ARG A 163 3.17 -2.64 -12.60
CA ARG A 163 4.07 -2.46 -13.76
C ARG A 163 5.48 -2.07 -13.34
N ASN A 164 5.63 -1.17 -12.37
CA ASN A 164 6.94 -0.73 -11.89
C ASN A 164 7.66 -1.85 -11.14
N ILE A 165 6.98 -2.61 -10.29
CA ILE A 165 7.54 -3.80 -9.64
C ILE A 165 7.98 -4.83 -10.69
N TYR A 166 7.14 -5.12 -11.69
CA TYR A 166 7.46 -6.07 -12.76
C TYR A 166 8.67 -5.61 -13.59
N SER A 167 8.68 -4.32 -14.00
CA SER A 167 9.77 -3.74 -14.79
C SER A 167 11.10 -3.80 -14.03
N TYR A 168 11.09 -3.43 -12.75
CA TYR A 168 12.27 -3.55 -11.91
C TYR A 168 12.74 -5.00 -11.80
N SER A 169 11.83 -5.93 -11.48
CA SER A 169 12.14 -7.35 -11.30
C SER A 169 12.68 -8.03 -12.58
N LYS A 170 12.26 -7.55 -13.75
CA LYS A 170 12.78 -8.04 -15.04
C LYS A 170 14.25 -7.67 -15.27
N ASN A 171 14.67 -6.52 -14.77
CA ASN A 171 16.00 -5.95 -15.03
C ASN A 171 17.00 -6.19 -13.89
N ASN A 172 16.53 -6.55 -12.70
CA ASN A 172 17.36 -6.72 -11.51
C ASN A 172 17.14 -8.09 -10.88
N LYS A 173 18.24 -8.70 -10.40
CA LYS A 173 18.18 -9.99 -9.72
C LYS A 173 18.17 -9.78 -8.22
N PHE A 174 17.22 -10.40 -7.53
CA PHE A 174 17.15 -10.46 -6.07
C PHE A 174 16.47 -11.77 -5.66
N ASN A 175 16.70 -12.21 -4.43
CA ASN A 175 16.11 -13.45 -3.89
C ASN A 175 14.87 -13.16 -3.05
N SER A 176 14.87 -12.03 -2.33
CA SER A 176 13.82 -11.65 -1.37
C SER A 176 13.48 -10.18 -1.51
N ALA A 177 12.21 -9.87 -1.57
CA ALA A 177 11.71 -8.50 -1.54
C ALA A 177 10.44 -8.37 -0.70
N ILE A 178 10.14 -7.14 -0.29
CA ILE A 178 8.86 -6.74 0.30
C ILE A 178 8.20 -5.74 -0.64
N PHE A 179 6.88 -5.87 -0.80
CA PHE A 179 6.04 -4.82 -1.36
C PHE A 179 5.09 -4.32 -0.27
N MET A 180 5.17 -3.02 0.05
CA MET A 180 4.34 -2.37 1.05
C MET A 180 3.41 -1.35 0.39
N CYS A 181 2.11 -1.48 0.63
CA CYS A 181 1.12 -0.46 0.25
C CYS A 181 -0.07 -0.42 1.23
N GLY A 182 -0.89 0.62 1.11
CA GLY A 182 -2.08 0.81 1.94
C GLY A 182 -3.02 -0.38 1.88
N SER A 183 -3.60 -0.75 3.04
CA SER A 183 -4.46 -1.94 3.18
C SER A 183 -5.71 -1.90 2.31
N ALA A 184 -6.16 -0.72 1.89
CA ALA A 184 -7.28 -0.54 0.97
C ALA A 184 -7.05 -1.18 -0.42
N HIS A 185 -5.80 -1.27 -0.86
CA HIS A 185 -5.42 -1.83 -2.16
C HIS A 185 -5.25 -3.35 -2.14
N ARG A 186 -5.19 -3.98 -0.95
CA ARG A 186 -4.78 -5.39 -0.81
C ARG A 186 -5.59 -6.34 -1.68
N LYS A 187 -6.92 -6.29 -1.58
CA LYS A 187 -7.80 -7.23 -2.30
C LYS A 187 -7.61 -7.11 -3.80
N SER A 188 -7.70 -5.90 -4.32
CA SER A 188 -7.58 -5.61 -5.75
C SER A 188 -6.21 -6.01 -6.31
N ILE A 189 -5.12 -5.69 -5.61
CA ILE A 189 -3.77 -6.09 -6.03
C ILE A 189 -3.60 -7.60 -6.08
N ILE A 190 -4.10 -8.34 -5.10
CA ILE A 190 -4.05 -9.81 -5.10
C ILE A 190 -4.81 -10.37 -6.29
N GLU A 191 -6.04 -9.88 -6.55
CA GLU A 191 -6.86 -10.30 -7.68
C GLU A 191 -6.17 -10.01 -9.04
N LYS A 192 -5.50 -8.87 -9.17
CA LYS A 192 -4.73 -8.52 -10.37
C LYS A 192 -3.52 -9.45 -10.57
N ILE A 193 -2.79 -9.76 -9.49
CA ILE A 193 -1.65 -10.69 -9.55
C ILE A 193 -2.11 -12.10 -9.92
N ASP A 194 -3.24 -12.56 -9.40
CA ASP A 194 -3.76 -13.90 -9.69
C ASP A 194 -4.26 -14.01 -11.13
N LYS A 195 -4.87 -12.96 -11.69
CA LYS A 195 -5.22 -12.89 -13.11
C LYS A 195 -3.99 -12.97 -14.03
N LEU A 196 -2.88 -12.35 -13.65
CA LEU A 196 -1.63 -12.42 -14.41
C LEU A 196 -0.98 -13.80 -14.36
N LYS A 197 -1.28 -14.62 -13.34
CA LYS A 197 -0.78 -16.00 -13.21
C LYS A 197 -1.68 -17.05 -13.88
N ALA A 198 -2.95 -16.70 -14.14
CA ALA A 198 -3.85 -17.61 -14.84
C ALA A 198 -3.35 -17.81 -16.29
N PRO A 199 -3.21 -19.05 -16.79
CA PRO A 199 -2.91 -19.26 -18.21
C PRO A 199 -4.02 -18.62 -19.03
N GLU A 200 -3.65 -17.86 -20.06
CA GLU A 200 -4.63 -17.41 -21.07
C GLU A 200 -5.34 -18.68 -21.58
N GLU A 201 -6.64 -18.78 -21.34
CA GLU A 201 -7.46 -19.78 -22.03
C GLU A 201 -7.44 -19.39 -23.51
N VAL A 202 -6.57 -20.06 -24.27
CA VAL A 202 -6.58 -19.97 -25.73
C VAL A 202 -7.88 -20.63 -26.17
N ASN A 203 -8.93 -19.82 -26.39
CA ASN A 203 -10.13 -20.24 -27.09
C ASN A 203 -9.73 -20.59 -28.53
N LEU A 204 -9.40 -21.86 -28.76
CA LEU A 204 -9.32 -22.45 -30.10
C LEU A 204 -10.75 -22.71 -30.56
N ASN A 205 -11.36 -21.69 -31.21
CA ASN A 205 -12.50 -21.90 -32.06
C ASN A 205 -12.04 -22.13 -33.50
#